data_0f27da01895c99fb45b99f6eefef3a8c
#
_entry.id   0f27da01895c99fb45b99f6eefef3a8c
#
_cell.length_a   1.000
_cell.length_b   1.000
_cell.length_c   1.000
_cell.angle_alpha   90.00
_cell.angle_beta   90.00
_cell.angle_gamma   90.00
#
_symmetry.space_group_name_H-M   'P 1'
#
loop_
_entity.id
_entity.type
_entity.pdbx_description
1 polymer ?
#
loop_
_entity_poly.entity_id
_entity_poly.type
_entity_poly.pdbx_seq_one_letter_code
_entity_poly.pdbx_strand_id
1 'polypeptide(L)'
;MPDFAEPVERLIDQLKHLPGIGAKTAQRLAFHILRIAPEDALALADAIRDAKLNMRFCSVCNNITDADPCLYCTGPNRNRKTICVVEEPHNIMAIEKTRQYGGLYHVLGGALAPLRGIGPDQLHLKSLIERLKGGTVEEIIIATNPNAEGEATAMYLSKLIKPLGVRVTRIGVGIPVGSDLEYADEVTMMKAMEGRRDL
;
A
#
# COMPACT_ATOMS: atom_id res chain seq x y z
N MET A 1 -8.07 25.71 -33.05
CA MET A 1 -7.78 24.60 -33.99
C MET A 1 -7.10 23.52 -33.17
N PRO A 2 -7.36 22.24 -33.43
CA PRO A 2 -6.58 21.19 -32.83
C PRO A 2 -5.11 21.33 -33.27
N ASP A 3 -4.19 21.22 -32.29
CA ASP A 3 -2.74 21.35 -32.57
C ASP A 3 -2.18 20.10 -33.27
N PHE A 4 -2.89 18.95 -33.16
CA PHE A 4 -2.49 17.66 -33.73
C PHE A 4 -3.68 16.92 -34.33
N ALA A 5 -3.42 15.82 -35.05
CA ALA A 5 -4.44 14.90 -35.50
C ALA A 5 -5.21 14.31 -34.32
N GLU A 6 -6.53 14.14 -34.47
CA GLU A 6 -7.44 13.70 -33.40
C GLU A 6 -6.95 12.46 -32.57
N PRO A 7 -6.40 11.39 -33.20
CA PRO A 7 -5.90 10.25 -32.41
C PRO A 7 -4.72 10.62 -31.48
N VAL A 8 -3.87 11.57 -31.91
CA VAL A 8 -2.73 12.03 -31.13
C VAL A 8 -3.19 12.89 -29.94
N GLU A 9 -4.14 13.81 -30.17
CA GLU A 9 -4.73 14.63 -29.12
C GLU A 9 -5.41 13.76 -28.05
N ARG A 10 -6.21 12.79 -28.49
CA ARG A 10 -6.86 11.85 -27.58
C ARG A 10 -5.86 11.07 -26.72
N LEU A 11 -4.74 10.62 -27.29
CA LEU A 11 -3.67 9.95 -26.54
C LEU A 11 -3.04 10.88 -25.51
N ILE A 12 -2.71 12.12 -25.91
CA ILE A 12 -2.16 13.14 -25.01
C ILE A 12 -3.12 13.41 -23.85
N ASP A 13 -4.41 13.55 -24.13
CA ASP A 13 -5.41 13.81 -23.11
C ASP A 13 -5.54 12.64 -22.11
N GLN A 14 -5.53 11.40 -22.58
CA GLN A 14 -5.54 10.24 -21.70
C GLN A 14 -4.30 10.19 -20.79
N LEU A 15 -3.12 10.52 -21.35
CA LEU A 15 -1.88 10.55 -20.56
C LEU A 15 -1.88 11.66 -19.50
N LYS A 16 -2.55 12.79 -19.74
CA LYS A 16 -2.72 13.87 -18.75
C LYS A 16 -3.52 13.46 -17.52
N HIS A 17 -4.37 12.44 -17.61
CA HIS A 17 -5.13 11.94 -16.46
C HIS A 17 -4.25 11.16 -15.46
N LEU A 18 -3.03 10.79 -15.84
CA LEU A 18 -2.10 10.10 -14.96
C LEU A 18 -1.50 11.09 -13.93
N PRO A 19 -1.46 10.74 -12.64
CA PRO A 19 -0.89 11.59 -11.61
C PRO A 19 0.56 11.96 -11.94
N GLY A 20 0.90 13.24 -11.80
CA GLY A 20 2.25 13.76 -12.08
C GLY A 20 2.57 13.95 -13.56
N ILE A 21 1.65 13.65 -14.48
CA ILE A 21 1.84 13.85 -15.93
C ILE A 21 1.16 15.15 -16.35
N GLY A 22 1.97 16.21 -16.54
CA GLY A 22 1.51 17.48 -17.11
C GLY A 22 1.48 17.44 -18.64
N ALA A 23 0.88 18.47 -19.28
CA ALA A 23 0.68 18.56 -20.71
C ALA A 23 1.98 18.33 -21.53
N LYS A 24 3.10 18.94 -21.13
CA LYS A 24 4.39 18.81 -21.82
C LYS A 24 4.94 17.37 -21.75
N THR A 25 4.79 16.71 -20.62
CA THR A 25 5.21 15.31 -20.43
C THR A 25 4.30 14.37 -21.22
N ALA A 26 2.98 14.58 -21.17
CA ALA A 26 2.00 13.79 -21.93
C ALA A 26 2.28 13.86 -23.43
N GLN A 27 2.53 15.05 -23.98
CA GLN A 27 2.90 15.23 -25.38
C GLN A 27 4.18 14.46 -25.74
N ARG A 28 5.24 14.56 -24.89
CA ARG A 28 6.50 13.84 -25.11
C ARG A 28 6.31 12.33 -25.10
N LEU A 29 5.48 11.80 -24.20
CA LEU A 29 5.14 10.37 -24.12
C LEU A 29 4.35 9.91 -25.34
N ALA A 30 3.34 10.68 -25.78
CA ALA A 30 2.56 10.37 -26.97
C ALA A 30 3.45 10.27 -28.22
N PHE A 31 4.35 11.23 -28.44
CA PHE A 31 5.30 11.17 -29.55
C PHE A 31 6.33 10.06 -29.43
N HIS A 32 6.69 9.64 -28.23
CA HIS A 32 7.53 8.46 -28.02
C HIS A 32 6.77 7.20 -28.47
N ILE A 33 5.52 7.02 -28.03
CA ILE A 33 4.66 5.88 -28.42
C ILE A 33 4.47 5.81 -29.93
N LEU A 34 4.35 6.95 -30.61
CA LEU A 34 4.24 6.99 -32.07
C LEU A 34 5.53 6.59 -32.81
N ARG A 35 6.69 6.64 -32.15
CA ARG A 35 8.00 6.31 -32.74
C ARG A 35 8.47 4.91 -32.53
N ILE A 36 8.00 4.25 -31.46
CA ILE A 36 8.35 2.83 -31.19
C ILE A 36 7.66 1.91 -32.19
N ALA A 37 8.08 0.67 -32.25
CA ALA A 37 7.46 -0.32 -33.12
C ALA A 37 5.97 -0.51 -32.73
N PRO A 38 5.08 -0.74 -33.72
CA PRO A 38 3.65 -0.95 -33.45
C PRO A 38 3.40 -2.06 -32.41
N GLU A 39 4.20 -3.12 -32.46
CA GLU A 39 4.13 -4.27 -31.55
C GLU A 39 4.36 -3.85 -30.09
N ASP A 40 5.33 -2.97 -29.83
CA ASP A 40 5.65 -2.47 -28.49
C ASP A 40 4.54 -1.56 -27.97
N ALA A 41 3.96 -0.72 -28.82
CA ALA A 41 2.85 0.15 -28.46
C ALA A 41 1.59 -0.68 -28.13
N LEU A 42 1.30 -1.71 -28.89
CA LEU A 42 0.18 -2.63 -28.65
C LEU A 42 0.41 -3.45 -27.37
N ALA A 43 1.63 -3.94 -27.14
CA ALA A 43 1.98 -4.65 -25.91
C ALA A 43 1.74 -3.79 -24.67
N LEU A 44 2.07 -2.49 -24.71
CA LEU A 44 1.77 -1.56 -23.63
C LEU A 44 0.25 -1.41 -23.41
N ALA A 45 -0.51 -1.25 -24.49
CA ALA A 45 -1.96 -1.12 -24.42
C ALA A 45 -2.62 -2.39 -23.83
N ASP A 46 -2.15 -3.56 -24.24
CA ASP A 46 -2.62 -4.85 -23.75
C ASP A 46 -2.25 -5.04 -22.26
N ALA A 47 -1.04 -4.69 -21.83
CA ALA A 47 -0.64 -4.76 -20.43
C ALA A 47 -1.53 -3.88 -19.54
N ILE A 48 -1.89 -2.67 -19.98
CA ILE A 48 -2.81 -1.78 -19.25
C ILE A 48 -4.20 -2.43 -19.17
N ARG A 49 -4.70 -2.95 -20.29
CA ARG A 49 -6.01 -3.63 -20.33
C ARG A 49 -6.05 -4.84 -19.42
N ASP A 50 -5.05 -5.70 -19.49
CA ASP A 50 -4.98 -6.93 -18.71
C ASP A 50 -4.89 -6.64 -17.22
N ALA A 51 -4.04 -5.69 -16.81
CA ALA A 51 -3.97 -5.26 -15.43
C ALA A 51 -5.33 -4.74 -14.93
N LYS A 52 -6.04 -3.94 -15.76
CA LYS A 52 -7.33 -3.37 -15.33
C LYS A 52 -8.46 -4.41 -15.26
N LEU A 53 -8.47 -5.39 -16.16
CA LEU A 53 -9.57 -6.36 -16.25
C LEU A 53 -9.36 -7.60 -15.38
N ASN A 54 -8.11 -8.03 -15.18
CA ASN A 54 -7.79 -9.30 -14.51
C ASN A 54 -7.39 -9.14 -13.05
N MET A 55 -6.99 -7.91 -12.62
CA MET A 55 -6.68 -7.67 -11.20
C MET A 55 -7.94 -7.39 -10.41
N ARG A 56 -7.99 -7.92 -9.18
CA ARG A 56 -9.09 -7.79 -8.22
C ARG A 56 -8.55 -7.63 -6.80
N PHE A 57 -9.41 -7.27 -5.87
CA PHE A 57 -9.06 -7.33 -4.46
C PHE A 57 -9.27 -8.74 -3.90
N CYS A 58 -8.31 -9.21 -3.14
CA CYS A 58 -8.42 -10.48 -2.42
C CYS A 58 -9.57 -10.42 -1.41
N SER A 59 -10.49 -11.37 -1.47
CA SER A 59 -11.65 -11.45 -0.57
C SER A 59 -11.30 -11.57 0.91
N VAL A 60 -10.07 -12.01 1.24
CA VAL A 60 -9.61 -12.21 2.61
C VAL A 60 -8.82 -11.03 3.16
N CYS A 61 -7.85 -10.50 2.40
CA CYS A 61 -6.90 -9.50 2.91
C CYS A 61 -6.93 -8.15 2.20
N ASN A 62 -7.77 -8.00 1.17
CA ASN A 62 -7.90 -6.79 0.33
C ASN A 62 -6.62 -6.42 -0.45
N ASN A 63 -5.65 -7.32 -0.58
CA ASN A 63 -4.52 -7.13 -1.48
C ASN A 63 -4.97 -7.21 -2.94
N ILE A 64 -4.28 -6.50 -3.83
CA ILE A 64 -4.49 -6.64 -5.29
C ILE A 64 -3.90 -7.98 -5.75
N THR A 65 -4.68 -8.73 -6.52
CA THR A 65 -4.30 -10.09 -6.95
C THR A 65 -5.05 -10.50 -8.22
N ASP A 66 -4.49 -11.44 -8.95
CA ASP A 66 -5.13 -12.15 -10.08
C ASP A 66 -5.90 -13.39 -9.62
N ALA A 67 -5.49 -14.01 -8.51
CA ALA A 67 -6.12 -15.17 -7.91
C ALA A 67 -6.76 -14.85 -6.54
N ASP A 68 -7.97 -15.36 -6.28
CA ASP A 68 -8.69 -15.13 -5.03
C ASP A 68 -9.01 -16.45 -4.30
N PRO A 69 -8.52 -16.62 -3.07
CA PRO A 69 -7.65 -15.74 -2.28
C PRO A 69 -6.22 -15.63 -2.82
N CYS A 70 -5.53 -14.51 -2.49
CA CYS A 70 -4.19 -14.23 -2.98
C CYS A 70 -3.11 -15.16 -2.40
N LEU A 71 -1.92 -15.17 -3.03
CA LEU A 71 -0.77 -15.98 -2.64
C LEU A 71 -0.36 -15.82 -1.16
N TYR A 72 -0.52 -14.62 -0.58
CA TYR A 72 -0.21 -14.40 0.84
C TYR A 72 -1.25 -15.03 1.77
N CYS A 73 -2.48 -15.20 1.33
CA CYS A 73 -3.54 -15.84 2.11
C CYS A 73 -3.51 -17.37 1.99
N THR A 74 -3.13 -17.91 0.83
CA THR A 74 -3.13 -19.36 0.54
C THR A 74 -1.78 -20.02 0.80
N GLY A 75 -0.69 -19.26 0.90
CA GLY A 75 0.67 -19.77 1.03
C GLY A 75 0.78 -20.79 2.18
N PRO A 76 1.29 -22.01 1.91
CA PRO A 76 1.33 -23.09 2.92
C PRO A 76 2.31 -22.79 4.06
N ASN A 77 3.35 -22.01 3.79
CA ASN A 77 4.40 -21.69 4.76
C ASN A 77 4.13 -20.39 5.54
N ARG A 78 2.94 -19.79 5.41
CA ARG A 78 2.59 -18.56 6.13
C ARG A 78 2.11 -18.83 7.55
N ASN A 79 2.67 -18.09 8.50
CA ASN A 79 2.20 -18.10 9.88
C ASN A 79 0.82 -17.43 9.98
N ARG A 80 -0.21 -18.22 10.26
CA ARG A 80 -1.59 -17.76 10.35
C ARG A 80 -1.93 -17.05 11.66
N LYS A 81 -1.02 -17.09 12.64
CA LYS A 81 -1.19 -16.46 13.95
C LYS A 81 -0.85 -14.96 13.96
N THR A 82 -0.17 -14.47 12.91
CA THR A 82 0.27 -13.08 12.83
C THR A 82 -0.24 -12.42 11.56
N ILE A 83 -0.84 -11.24 11.69
CA ILE A 83 -1.28 -10.42 10.56
C ILE A 83 -0.57 -9.07 10.60
N CYS A 84 0.11 -8.70 9.52
CA CYS A 84 0.64 -7.36 9.31
C CYS A 84 -0.40 -6.51 8.58
N VAL A 85 -0.81 -5.43 9.22
CA VAL A 85 -1.81 -4.49 8.69
C VAL A 85 -1.09 -3.32 8.04
N VAL A 86 -1.34 -3.12 6.75
CA VAL A 86 -0.74 -2.05 5.92
C VAL A 86 -1.83 -1.15 5.35
N GLU A 87 -1.46 0.07 4.95
CA GLU A 87 -2.40 1.02 4.33
C GLU A 87 -2.76 0.58 2.92
N GLU A 88 -1.75 0.28 2.09
CA GLU A 88 -1.90 0.04 0.65
C GLU A 88 -1.22 -1.27 0.20
N PRO A 89 -1.70 -1.89 -0.89
CA PRO A 89 -1.12 -3.14 -1.41
C PRO A 89 0.39 -3.07 -1.68
N HIS A 90 0.90 -1.94 -2.15
CA HIS A 90 2.32 -1.76 -2.46
C HIS A 90 3.22 -1.80 -1.20
N ASN A 91 2.68 -1.50 -0.01
CA ASN A 91 3.41 -1.60 1.25
C ASN A 91 3.82 -3.04 1.56
N ILE A 92 3.02 -4.04 1.14
CA ILE A 92 3.37 -5.46 1.28
C ILE A 92 4.71 -5.76 0.61
N MET A 93 4.93 -5.20 -0.58
CA MET A 93 6.17 -5.43 -1.33
C MET A 93 7.42 -4.92 -0.60
N ALA A 94 7.29 -3.82 0.15
CA ALA A 94 8.39 -3.29 0.95
C ALA A 94 8.78 -4.26 2.08
N ILE A 95 7.79 -4.88 2.72
CA ILE A 95 8.00 -5.86 3.79
C ILE A 95 8.55 -7.18 3.22
N GLU A 96 7.95 -7.69 2.15
CA GLU A 96 8.36 -8.97 1.51
C GLU A 96 9.80 -8.94 0.98
N LYS A 97 10.30 -7.78 0.51
CA LYS A 97 11.71 -7.60 0.10
C LYS A 97 12.69 -7.96 1.22
N THR A 98 12.31 -7.81 2.46
CA THR A 98 13.17 -8.17 3.61
C THR A 98 13.35 -9.69 3.77
N ARG A 99 12.42 -10.50 3.26
CA ARG A 99 12.35 -11.96 3.43
C ARG A 99 12.33 -12.42 4.91
N GLN A 100 12.01 -11.53 5.85
CA GLN A 100 12.00 -11.81 7.29
C GLN A 100 10.59 -12.04 7.83
N TYR A 101 9.57 -11.55 7.14
CA TYR A 101 8.20 -11.68 7.59
C TYR A 101 7.49 -12.87 6.91
N GLY A 102 7.06 -13.83 7.71
CA GLY A 102 6.36 -15.03 7.24
C GLY A 102 4.87 -15.07 7.59
N GLY A 103 4.29 -13.97 8.12
CA GLY A 103 2.88 -13.91 8.50
C GLY A 103 1.94 -13.56 7.35
N LEU A 104 0.67 -13.35 7.70
CA LEU A 104 -0.38 -12.90 6.78
C LEU A 104 -0.43 -11.37 6.69
N TYR A 105 -1.13 -10.86 5.70
CA TYR A 105 -1.36 -9.42 5.52
C TYR A 105 -2.83 -9.04 5.60
N HIS A 106 -3.08 -7.77 5.86
CA HIS A 106 -4.37 -7.13 5.69
C HIS A 106 -4.16 -5.70 5.19
N VAL A 107 -4.83 -5.34 4.09
CA VAL A 107 -4.75 -4.01 3.47
C VAL A 107 -5.96 -3.20 3.88
N LEU A 108 -5.73 -2.03 4.46
CA LEU A 108 -6.81 -1.13 4.91
C LEU A 108 -7.48 -0.37 3.76
N GLY A 109 -6.76 -0.11 2.66
CA GLY A 109 -7.20 0.75 1.57
C GLY A 109 -6.99 2.24 1.85
N GLY A 110 -6.07 2.57 2.77
CA GLY A 110 -5.70 3.93 3.16
C GLY A 110 -5.48 4.10 4.66
N ALA A 111 -5.51 5.35 5.11
CA ALA A 111 -5.42 5.76 6.51
C ALA A 111 -6.60 6.68 6.88
N LEU A 112 -6.89 6.80 8.17
CA LEU A 112 -7.88 7.76 8.68
C LEU A 112 -7.42 9.19 8.35
N ALA A 113 -8.24 9.91 7.61
CA ALA A 113 -7.97 11.29 7.20
C ALA A 113 -9.28 12.11 7.23
N PRO A 114 -9.78 12.51 8.41
CA PRO A 114 -11.05 13.18 8.55
C PRO A 114 -11.16 14.46 7.71
N LEU A 115 -10.06 15.20 7.56
CA LEU A 115 -10.00 16.40 6.72
C LEU A 115 -10.21 16.10 5.23
N ARG A 116 -9.97 14.85 4.79
CA ARG A 116 -10.24 14.37 3.44
C ARG A 116 -11.52 13.54 3.36
N GLY A 117 -12.33 13.49 4.42
CA GLY A 117 -13.56 12.71 4.50
C GLY A 117 -13.35 11.19 4.63
N ILE A 118 -12.12 10.75 4.95
CA ILE A 118 -11.82 9.32 5.11
C ILE A 118 -11.95 8.94 6.58
N GLY A 119 -13.09 8.34 6.91
CA GLY A 119 -13.38 7.79 8.22
C GLY A 119 -13.20 6.27 8.29
N PRO A 120 -13.57 5.65 9.43
CA PRO A 120 -13.42 4.20 9.62
C PRO A 120 -14.21 3.34 8.62
N ASP A 121 -15.35 3.85 8.12
CA ASP A 121 -16.20 3.10 7.19
C ASP A 121 -15.66 3.03 5.77
N GLN A 122 -14.73 3.90 5.40
CA GLN A 122 -14.03 3.89 4.12
C GLN A 122 -12.83 2.94 4.11
N LEU A 123 -12.44 2.43 5.28
CA LEU A 123 -11.33 1.49 5.43
C LEU A 123 -11.83 0.06 5.62
N HIS A 124 -11.02 -0.91 5.22
CA HIS A 124 -11.34 -2.35 5.33
C HIS A 124 -11.23 -2.88 6.79
N LEU A 125 -11.75 -2.11 7.77
CA LEU A 125 -11.68 -2.46 9.19
C LEU A 125 -12.63 -3.60 9.54
N LYS A 126 -13.83 -3.63 8.96
CA LYS A 126 -14.83 -4.67 9.24
C LYS A 126 -14.29 -6.05 8.89
N SER A 127 -13.67 -6.20 7.72
CA SER A 127 -13.08 -7.47 7.29
C SER A 127 -11.88 -7.88 8.13
N LEU A 128 -11.09 -6.93 8.66
CA LEU A 128 -10.03 -7.23 9.64
C LEU A 128 -10.61 -7.83 10.92
N ILE A 129 -11.63 -7.19 11.50
CA ILE A 129 -12.26 -7.66 12.74
C ILE A 129 -12.90 -9.05 12.55
N GLU A 130 -13.55 -9.29 11.41
CA GLU A 130 -14.09 -10.64 11.10
C GLU A 130 -13.00 -11.71 11.12
N ARG A 131 -11.80 -11.41 10.61
CA ARG A 131 -10.66 -12.34 10.64
C ARG A 131 -10.17 -12.66 12.04
N LEU A 132 -10.37 -11.77 13.02
CA LEU A 132 -9.97 -11.96 14.41
C LEU A 132 -10.95 -12.81 15.20
N LYS A 133 -12.22 -12.89 14.82
CA LYS A 133 -13.25 -13.66 15.51
C LYS A 133 -12.96 -15.16 15.55
N GLY A 134 -12.15 -15.67 14.61
CA GLY A 134 -11.77 -17.08 14.55
C GLY A 134 -10.80 -17.55 15.65
N GLY A 135 -10.26 -16.64 16.47
CA GLY A 135 -9.39 -16.96 17.61
C GLY A 135 -8.00 -17.53 17.24
N THR A 136 -7.67 -17.64 15.97
CA THR A 136 -6.38 -18.17 15.49
C THR A 136 -5.28 -17.11 15.49
N VAL A 137 -5.63 -15.83 15.40
CA VAL A 137 -4.69 -14.71 15.34
C VAL A 137 -4.28 -14.30 16.74
N GLU A 138 -2.97 -14.38 17.01
CA GLU A 138 -2.37 -14.04 18.30
C GLU A 138 -1.79 -12.62 18.27
N GLU A 139 -1.35 -12.13 17.13
CA GLU A 139 -0.70 -10.83 16.98
C GLU A 139 -1.15 -10.09 15.72
N ILE A 140 -1.40 -8.79 15.90
CA ILE A 140 -1.53 -7.80 14.82
C ILE A 140 -0.32 -6.87 14.87
N ILE A 141 0.44 -6.82 13.79
CA ILE A 141 1.50 -5.84 13.58
C ILE A 141 0.93 -4.69 12.76
N ILE A 142 0.89 -3.49 13.33
CA ILE A 142 0.42 -2.31 12.60
C ILE A 142 1.62 -1.69 11.86
N ALA A 143 1.53 -1.68 10.54
CA ALA A 143 2.54 -1.15 9.63
C ALA A 143 1.98 -0.01 8.75
N THR A 144 1.23 0.90 9.37
CA THR A 144 0.80 2.16 8.76
C THR A 144 1.99 3.12 8.68
N ASN A 145 1.93 4.09 7.77
CA ASN A 145 3.00 5.08 7.60
C ASN A 145 3.26 5.85 8.91
N PRO A 146 4.51 6.25 9.20
CA PRO A 146 4.86 7.03 10.40
C PRO A 146 4.58 8.52 10.22
N ASN A 147 3.38 8.87 9.73
CA ASN A 147 2.86 10.22 9.62
C ASN A 147 1.62 10.39 10.50
N ALA A 148 1.09 11.62 10.60
CA ALA A 148 -0.03 11.93 11.49
C ALA A 148 -1.28 11.05 11.23
N GLU A 149 -1.61 10.79 9.96
CA GLU A 149 -2.75 9.98 9.57
C GLU A 149 -2.52 8.50 9.91
N GLY A 150 -1.33 7.96 9.62
CA GLY A 150 -0.96 6.59 9.95
C GLY A 150 -0.86 6.34 11.45
N GLU A 151 -0.37 7.31 12.24
CA GLU A 151 -0.37 7.23 13.71
C GLU A 151 -1.80 7.25 14.29
N ALA A 152 -2.66 8.15 13.81
CA ALA A 152 -4.07 8.18 14.21
C ALA A 152 -4.77 6.85 13.88
N THR A 153 -4.48 6.29 12.70
CA THR A 153 -4.99 4.97 12.29
C THR A 153 -4.48 3.86 13.20
N ALA A 154 -3.19 3.86 13.54
CA ALA A 154 -2.59 2.89 14.45
C ALA A 154 -3.22 2.94 15.85
N MET A 155 -3.42 4.14 16.39
CA MET A 155 -4.08 4.33 17.68
C MET A 155 -5.54 3.83 17.66
N TYR A 156 -6.27 4.13 16.58
CA TYR A 156 -7.63 3.67 16.40
C TYR A 156 -7.70 2.14 16.35
N LEU A 157 -6.87 1.50 15.52
CA LEU A 157 -6.78 0.04 15.43
C LEU A 157 -6.42 -0.59 16.76
N SER A 158 -5.47 -0.03 17.49
CA SER A 158 -5.06 -0.53 18.81
C SER A 158 -6.22 -0.53 19.80
N LYS A 159 -7.01 0.56 19.84
CA LYS A 159 -8.20 0.65 20.70
C LYS A 159 -9.28 -0.36 20.30
N LEU A 160 -9.43 -0.62 19.00
CA LEU A 160 -10.43 -1.54 18.48
C LEU A 160 -10.07 -3.01 18.71
N ILE A 161 -8.78 -3.37 18.62
CA ILE A 161 -8.30 -4.76 18.60
C ILE A 161 -7.92 -5.26 20.00
N LYS A 162 -7.31 -4.42 20.85
CA LYS A 162 -6.89 -4.83 22.21
C LYS A 162 -7.99 -5.49 23.05
N PRO A 163 -9.26 -5.00 23.04
CA PRO A 163 -10.35 -5.65 23.77
C PRO A 163 -10.67 -7.07 23.33
N LEU A 164 -10.24 -7.47 22.11
CA LEU A 164 -10.41 -8.82 21.58
C LEU A 164 -9.37 -9.83 22.11
N GLY A 165 -8.45 -9.38 22.98
CA GLY A 165 -7.40 -10.24 23.56
C GLY A 165 -6.23 -10.54 22.59
N VAL A 166 -6.16 -9.85 21.45
CA VAL A 166 -5.08 -10.01 20.47
C VAL A 166 -3.95 -9.04 20.79
N ARG A 167 -2.71 -9.51 20.76
CA ARG A 167 -1.52 -8.67 20.90
C ARG A 167 -1.44 -7.67 19.74
N VAL A 168 -1.24 -6.40 20.07
CA VAL A 168 -1.08 -5.35 19.05
C VAL A 168 0.32 -4.76 19.18
N THR A 169 1.08 -4.84 18.10
CA THR A 169 2.44 -4.28 18.00
C THR A 169 2.49 -3.28 16.85
N ARG A 170 3.54 -2.47 16.80
CA ARG A 170 3.79 -1.51 15.71
C ARG A 170 5.20 -1.72 15.18
N ILE A 171 5.39 -1.51 13.87
CA ILE A 171 6.73 -1.47 13.28
C ILE A 171 7.57 -0.40 13.97
N GLY A 172 8.87 -0.66 14.14
CA GLY A 172 9.81 0.29 14.73
C GLY A 172 9.89 1.57 13.90
N VAL A 173 9.95 2.70 14.60
CA VAL A 173 10.14 4.04 14.03
C VAL A 173 11.41 4.62 14.61
N GLY A 174 12.23 5.27 13.78
CA GLY A 174 13.47 5.88 14.23
C GLY A 174 14.44 6.16 13.08
N ILE A 175 15.71 6.32 13.44
CA ILE A 175 16.78 6.66 12.49
C ILE A 175 16.98 5.51 11.49
N PRO A 176 17.00 5.79 10.17
CA PRO A 176 17.28 4.77 9.17
C PRO A 176 18.68 4.19 9.32
N VAL A 177 18.82 2.88 9.11
CA VAL A 177 20.11 2.22 9.12
C VAL A 177 21.00 2.77 8.01
N GLY A 178 22.23 3.15 8.36
CA GLY A 178 23.21 3.72 7.43
C GLY A 178 23.15 5.25 7.28
N SER A 179 22.28 5.93 8.04
CA SER A 179 22.32 7.40 8.13
C SER A 179 23.08 7.88 9.36
N ASP A 180 23.71 9.04 9.26
CA ASP A 180 24.39 9.68 10.40
C ASP A 180 23.35 10.38 11.29
N LEU A 181 23.59 10.40 12.61
CA LEU A 181 22.69 10.99 13.61
C LEU A 181 22.41 12.49 13.36
N GLU A 182 23.41 13.20 12.85
CA GLU A 182 23.35 14.66 12.63
C GLU A 182 22.33 15.07 11.56
N TYR A 183 21.92 14.14 10.67
CA TYR A 183 20.93 14.40 9.61
C TYR A 183 19.49 14.06 10.04
N ALA A 184 19.31 13.49 11.22
CA ALA A 184 17.97 13.19 11.72
C ALA A 184 17.27 14.46 12.20
N ASP A 185 16.04 14.69 11.74
CA ASP A 185 15.21 15.75 12.27
C ASP A 185 14.79 15.48 13.73
N GLU A 186 14.32 16.52 14.41
CA GLU A 186 13.98 16.47 15.84
C GLU A 186 12.92 15.39 16.16
N VAL A 187 11.92 15.23 15.29
CA VAL A 187 10.84 14.25 15.49
C VAL A 187 11.36 12.82 15.35
N THR A 188 12.18 12.56 14.31
CA THR A 188 12.84 11.28 14.09
C THR A 188 13.75 10.91 15.25
N MET A 189 14.54 11.88 15.75
CA MET A 189 15.41 11.67 16.92
C MET A 189 14.62 11.37 18.19
N MET A 190 13.54 12.12 18.43
CA MET A 190 12.64 11.87 19.57
C MET A 190 12.06 10.46 19.52
N LYS A 191 11.56 10.03 18.36
CA LYS A 191 11.01 8.67 18.17
C LYS A 191 12.06 7.58 18.34
N ALA A 192 13.29 7.80 17.89
CA ALA A 192 14.40 6.87 18.10
C ALA A 192 14.73 6.69 19.59
N MET A 193 14.74 7.80 20.35
CA MET A 193 14.98 7.78 21.81
C MET A 193 13.83 7.13 22.58
N GLU A 194 12.58 7.38 22.19
CA GLU A 194 11.41 6.68 22.76
C GLU A 194 11.46 5.18 22.51
N GLY A 195 11.84 4.78 21.28
CA GLY A 195 11.90 3.37 20.85
C GLY A 195 13.20 2.65 21.17
N ARG A 196 14.11 3.22 22.01
CA ARG A 196 15.40 2.60 22.36
C ARG A 196 15.19 1.24 23.01
N ARG A 197 16.11 0.32 22.73
CA ARG A 197 16.10 -1.06 23.24
C ARG A 197 17.31 -1.32 24.11
N ASP A 198 17.19 -2.27 25.05
CA ASP A 198 18.33 -2.84 25.74
C ASP A 198 19.19 -3.64 24.76
N LEU A 199 20.53 -3.64 24.96
CA LEU A 199 21.51 -4.35 24.14
C LEU A 199 21.80 -5.73 24.72
#